data_0f878f032037bbb404297c4a4fa58619
#
_entry.id   0f878f032037bbb404297c4a4fa58619
#
_cell.length_a   1.000
_cell.length_b   1.000
_cell.length_c   1.000
_cell.angle_alpha   90.00
_cell.angle_beta   90.00
_cell.angle_gamma   90.00
#
_symmetry.space_group_name_H-M   'P 1'
#
loop_
_entity.id
_entity.type
_entity.pdbx_description
1 polymer ?
#
loop_
_entity_poly.entity_id
_entity_poly.type
_entity_poly.pdbx_seq_one_letter_code
_entity_poly.pdbx_strand_id
1 'polypeptide(L)'
;MKYKTYLVTVLWGALLSLTLPGAAQNNLQHQKDSLRQVIEHSEGIDKLRSYHRLYYLYMSEIADDRKMDTLLTVFDQAEAEAIRQGNTKMQGMVYGNLIISHINRNEYDQIIQKAPAYLDFYIKHEQWRLYYQIHMQLITAYNLKGDYTHAAEEAQLMFDRAKERKDKAGMATALYATAITYNVQDRWKEEEDCFRECISLLWEVSGYDNILTQAYAFLCSSLRAQAQYDEILKLVPEYRKAIARFEKAAGREQPEAWGNLYVALMNTYIDTKDYDKAGEYLAKLDGIVNNNISKYELARARALIFQSRG
;
A
#
# COMPACT_ATOMS: atom_id res chain seq x y z
N MET A 1 4.07 -20.96 9.13
CA MET A 1 4.52 -20.69 7.74
C MET A 1 3.36 -20.30 6.79
N LYS A 2 2.15 -19.99 7.29
CA LYS A 2 0.94 -19.74 6.45
C LYS A 2 0.54 -18.26 6.30
N TYR A 3 1.16 -17.33 7.02
CA TYR A 3 0.75 -15.89 7.04
C TYR A 3 1.69 -14.94 6.30
N LYS A 4 2.85 -15.40 5.82
CA LYS A 4 3.81 -14.56 5.07
C LYS A 4 3.29 -14.05 3.71
N THR A 5 2.23 -14.64 3.19
CA THR A 5 1.66 -14.27 1.88
C THR A 5 0.76 -13.04 1.94
N TYR A 6 0.26 -12.65 3.13
CA TYR A 6 -0.67 -11.53 3.30
C TYR A 6 -0.01 -10.15 3.26
N LEU A 7 1.26 -10.06 3.66
CA LEU A 7 1.94 -8.76 3.77
C LEU A 7 2.16 -8.07 2.43
N VAL A 8 2.33 -8.84 1.36
CA VAL A 8 2.64 -8.32 0.02
C VAL A 8 1.39 -7.83 -0.69
N THR A 9 0.22 -8.38 -0.37
CA THR A 9 -1.03 -8.08 -1.07
C THR A 9 -1.78 -6.85 -0.55
N VAL A 10 -1.58 -6.45 0.69
CA VAL A 10 -2.33 -5.33 1.30
C VAL A 10 -1.66 -3.97 1.08
N LEU A 11 -0.35 -3.94 0.82
CA LEU A 11 0.39 -2.68 0.66
C LEU A 11 0.20 -2.00 -0.70
N TRP A 12 -0.22 -2.73 -1.74
CA TRP A 12 -0.43 -2.16 -3.09
C TRP A 12 -1.45 -2.99 -3.85
N GLY A 13 -2.46 -2.34 -4.38
CA GLY A 13 -3.35 -2.96 -5.36
C GLY A 13 -2.51 -3.55 -6.49
N ALA A 14 -2.45 -4.87 -6.55
CA ALA A 14 -1.69 -5.59 -7.55
C ALA A 14 -2.13 -5.12 -8.93
N LEU A 15 -1.23 -4.45 -9.65
CA LEU A 15 -1.29 -4.39 -11.09
C LEU A 15 -1.11 -5.84 -11.59
N LEU A 16 -2.21 -6.59 -11.63
CA LEU A 16 -2.24 -7.85 -12.33
C LEU A 16 -1.77 -7.60 -13.76
N SER A 17 -0.70 -8.26 -14.14
CA SER A 17 -0.32 -8.50 -15.53
C SER A 17 -1.39 -9.37 -16.19
N LEU A 18 -2.57 -8.78 -16.43
CA LEU A 18 -3.47 -9.30 -17.43
C LEU A 18 -2.74 -9.11 -18.75
N THR A 19 -2.50 -10.19 -19.46
CA THR A 19 -2.18 -10.12 -20.89
C THR A 19 -3.32 -9.36 -21.55
N LEU A 20 -3.08 -8.07 -21.81
CA LEU A 20 -4.08 -7.20 -22.43
C LEU A 20 -4.38 -7.78 -23.82
N PRO A 21 -5.64 -7.79 -24.25
CA PRO A 21 -6.00 -8.12 -25.62
C PRO A 21 -5.15 -7.28 -26.58
N GLY A 22 -4.76 -7.82 -27.74
CA GLY A 22 -3.83 -7.16 -28.68
C GLY A 22 -4.23 -5.71 -29.05
N ALA A 23 -5.52 -5.39 -29.08
CA ALA A 23 -6.01 -4.03 -29.28
C ALA A 23 -5.63 -3.07 -28.13
N ALA A 24 -5.62 -3.55 -26.90
CA ALA A 24 -5.23 -2.75 -25.73
C ALA A 24 -3.71 -2.54 -25.68
N GLN A 25 -2.92 -3.53 -26.10
CA GLN A 25 -1.45 -3.40 -26.22
C GLN A 25 -1.08 -2.39 -27.32
N ASN A 26 -1.74 -2.41 -28.47
CA ASN A 26 -1.53 -1.44 -29.55
C ASN A 26 -1.87 -0.02 -29.09
N ASN A 27 -2.95 0.18 -28.33
CA ASN A 27 -3.31 1.47 -27.75
C ASN A 27 -2.24 1.95 -26.76
N LEU A 28 -1.74 1.08 -25.89
CA LEU A 28 -0.71 1.42 -24.91
C LEU A 28 0.61 1.83 -25.60
N GLN A 29 1.03 1.11 -26.65
CA GLN A 29 2.22 1.47 -27.41
C GLN A 29 2.04 2.82 -28.12
N HIS A 30 0.91 3.06 -28.75
CA HIS A 30 0.60 4.34 -29.38
C HIS A 30 0.64 5.51 -28.39
N GLN A 31 0.12 5.32 -27.16
CA GLN A 31 0.20 6.34 -26.09
C GLN A 31 1.65 6.64 -25.70
N LYS A 32 2.51 5.60 -25.59
CA LYS A 32 3.94 5.78 -25.29
C LYS A 32 4.66 6.55 -26.37
N ASP A 33 4.40 6.21 -27.64
CA ASP A 33 5.03 6.88 -28.79
C ASP A 33 4.59 8.34 -28.91
N SER A 34 3.30 8.61 -28.68
CA SER A 34 2.78 9.99 -28.61
C SER A 34 3.45 10.80 -27.49
N LEU A 35 3.62 10.21 -26.29
CA LEU A 35 4.30 10.89 -25.19
C LEU A 35 5.78 11.16 -25.48
N ARG A 36 6.48 10.25 -26.15
CA ARG A 36 7.88 10.48 -26.59
C ARG A 36 7.99 11.66 -27.55
N GLN A 37 7.06 11.75 -28.53
CA GLN A 37 7.02 12.92 -29.43
C GLN A 37 6.77 14.22 -28.66
N VAL A 38 5.86 14.20 -27.67
CA VAL A 38 5.64 15.39 -26.83
C VAL A 38 6.91 15.74 -26.05
N ILE A 39 7.62 14.77 -25.48
CA ILE A 39 8.87 14.98 -24.73
C ILE A 39 9.95 15.62 -25.62
N GLU A 40 10.06 15.20 -26.89
CA GLU A 40 11.02 15.77 -27.83
C GLU A 40 10.75 17.24 -28.19
N HIS A 41 9.47 17.63 -28.24
CA HIS A 41 9.04 18.94 -28.73
C HIS A 41 8.54 19.89 -27.63
N SER A 42 8.49 19.46 -26.36
CA SER A 42 8.05 20.27 -25.22
C SER A 42 9.21 20.69 -24.34
N GLU A 43 8.99 21.75 -23.57
CA GLU A 43 9.90 22.24 -22.55
C GLU A 43 9.18 22.46 -21.21
N GLY A 44 9.95 22.78 -20.17
CA GLY A 44 9.43 23.12 -18.87
C GLY A 44 8.56 22.03 -18.24
N ILE A 45 7.51 22.44 -17.55
CA ILE A 45 6.66 21.53 -16.76
C ILE A 45 5.91 20.52 -17.64
N ASP A 46 5.60 20.83 -18.89
CA ASP A 46 4.86 19.92 -19.77
C ASP A 46 5.74 18.75 -20.20
N LYS A 47 7.04 18.99 -20.40
CA LYS A 47 8.01 17.93 -20.63
C LYS A 47 8.10 16.98 -19.42
N LEU A 48 8.21 17.51 -18.21
CA LEU A 48 8.25 16.74 -16.98
C LEU A 48 6.94 15.94 -16.74
N ARG A 49 5.78 16.55 -17.00
CA ARG A 49 4.49 15.84 -16.93
C ARG A 49 4.39 14.70 -17.94
N SER A 50 4.99 14.86 -19.12
CA SER A 50 5.01 13.81 -20.14
C SER A 50 5.92 12.66 -19.75
N TYR A 51 7.09 12.91 -19.16
CA TYR A 51 7.91 11.89 -18.53
C TYR A 51 7.16 11.16 -17.42
N HIS A 52 6.47 11.89 -16.54
CA HIS A 52 5.67 11.32 -15.46
C HIS A 52 4.59 10.36 -16.00
N ARG A 53 3.88 10.73 -17.06
CA ARG A 53 2.89 9.86 -17.70
C ARG A 53 3.54 8.66 -18.37
N LEU A 54 4.68 8.86 -19.04
CA LEU A 54 5.37 7.81 -19.76
C LEU A 54 5.86 6.70 -18.83
N TYR A 55 6.50 7.03 -17.71
CA TYR A 55 6.95 5.99 -16.80
C TYR A 55 5.79 5.24 -16.12
N TYR A 56 4.63 5.89 -15.85
CA TYR A 56 3.44 5.18 -15.37
C TYR A 56 2.94 4.14 -16.36
N LEU A 57 2.99 4.42 -17.66
CA LEU A 57 2.64 3.43 -18.67
C LEU A 57 3.62 2.24 -18.68
N TYR A 58 4.91 2.49 -18.45
CA TYR A 58 5.89 1.41 -18.31
C TYR A 58 5.74 0.63 -17.01
N MET A 59 5.43 1.31 -15.90
CA MET A 59 5.18 0.64 -14.62
C MET A 59 4.03 -0.36 -14.69
N SER A 60 3.04 -0.16 -15.57
CA SER A 60 1.96 -1.13 -15.78
C SER A 60 2.42 -2.44 -16.45
N GLU A 61 3.64 -2.48 -17.00
CA GLU A 61 4.23 -3.63 -17.68
C GLU A 61 5.50 -4.15 -16.98
N ILE A 62 5.74 -3.76 -15.75
CA ILE A 62 7.00 -3.98 -15.01
C ILE A 62 7.32 -5.46 -14.75
N ALA A 63 6.38 -6.38 -14.98
CA ALA A 63 6.62 -7.82 -14.89
C ALA A 63 7.54 -8.38 -15.98
N ASP A 64 7.75 -7.63 -17.08
CA ASP A 64 8.68 -7.97 -18.15
C ASP A 64 10.05 -7.32 -17.89
N ASP A 65 11.10 -8.10 -17.63
CA ASP A 65 12.45 -7.62 -17.32
C ASP A 65 13.01 -6.67 -18.38
N ARG A 66 12.75 -6.95 -19.67
CA ARG A 66 13.22 -6.09 -20.77
C ARG A 66 12.59 -4.69 -20.73
N LYS A 67 11.40 -4.58 -20.15
CA LYS A 67 10.70 -3.29 -19.99
C LYS A 67 11.20 -2.52 -18.79
N MET A 68 11.79 -3.22 -17.79
CA MET A 68 12.41 -2.57 -16.65
C MET A 68 13.61 -1.71 -17.07
N ASP A 69 14.50 -2.19 -17.93
CA ASP A 69 15.63 -1.41 -18.42
C ASP A 69 15.16 -0.13 -19.13
N THR A 70 14.09 -0.25 -19.93
CA THR A 70 13.48 0.90 -20.59
C THR A 70 12.88 1.87 -19.56
N LEU A 71 12.22 1.35 -18.53
CA LEU A 71 11.65 2.17 -17.45
C LEU A 71 12.74 2.91 -16.68
N LEU A 72 13.84 2.25 -16.33
CA LEU A 72 14.99 2.87 -15.66
C LEU A 72 15.57 4.02 -16.50
N THR A 73 15.73 3.79 -17.82
CA THR A 73 16.17 4.84 -18.75
C THR A 73 15.21 6.06 -18.74
N VAL A 74 13.89 5.82 -18.69
CA VAL A 74 12.91 6.92 -18.61
C VAL A 74 12.99 7.64 -17.28
N PHE A 75 13.25 6.93 -16.18
CA PHE A 75 13.47 7.57 -14.86
C PHE A 75 14.72 8.45 -14.86
N ASP A 76 15.83 7.96 -15.39
CA ASP A 76 17.09 8.71 -15.50
C ASP A 76 16.90 10.01 -16.33
N GLN A 77 16.19 9.92 -17.44
CA GLN A 77 15.87 11.09 -18.28
C GLN A 77 14.94 12.08 -17.56
N ALA A 78 13.94 11.57 -16.85
CA ALA A 78 13.01 12.40 -16.08
C ALA A 78 13.72 13.09 -14.92
N GLU A 79 14.62 12.41 -14.23
CA GLU A 79 15.45 12.98 -13.17
C GLU A 79 16.36 14.08 -13.70
N ALA A 80 17.13 13.77 -14.77
CA ALA A 80 18.02 14.75 -15.39
C ALA A 80 17.28 16.02 -15.82
N GLU A 81 16.09 15.86 -16.40
CA GLU A 81 15.26 16.99 -16.80
C GLU A 81 14.72 17.77 -15.57
N ALA A 82 14.32 17.09 -14.51
CA ALA A 82 13.88 17.74 -13.27
C ALA A 82 15.01 18.53 -12.61
N ILE A 83 16.23 18.00 -12.61
CA ILE A 83 17.44 18.68 -12.12
C ILE A 83 17.73 19.90 -12.99
N ARG A 84 17.72 19.76 -14.33
CA ARG A 84 17.96 20.86 -15.27
C ARG A 84 17.00 22.02 -15.06
N GLN A 85 15.75 21.73 -14.71
CA GLN A 85 14.73 22.73 -14.44
C GLN A 85 14.71 23.23 -12.99
N GLY A 86 15.53 22.69 -12.09
CA GLY A 86 15.48 22.99 -10.66
C GLY A 86 14.16 22.54 -10.00
N ASN A 87 13.45 21.59 -10.60
CA ASN A 87 12.13 21.14 -10.12
C ASN A 87 12.27 19.99 -9.11
N THR A 88 12.59 20.34 -7.88
CA THR A 88 12.80 19.36 -6.79
C THR A 88 11.55 18.53 -6.49
N LYS A 89 10.34 19.07 -6.72
CA LYS A 89 9.09 18.31 -6.53
C LYS A 89 8.98 17.14 -7.52
N MET A 90 9.24 17.40 -8.79
CA MET A 90 9.22 16.36 -9.82
C MET A 90 10.36 15.36 -9.62
N GLN A 91 11.55 15.82 -9.22
CA GLN A 91 12.66 14.96 -8.87
C GLN A 91 12.28 13.98 -7.73
N GLY A 92 11.68 14.48 -6.65
CA GLY A 92 11.20 13.64 -5.56
C GLY A 92 10.14 12.62 -6.01
N MET A 93 9.25 13.00 -6.94
CA MET A 93 8.28 12.06 -7.51
C MET A 93 8.96 10.94 -8.32
N VAL A 94 10.04 11.23 -9.06
CA VAL A 94 10.82 10.21 -9.77
C VAL A 94 11.43 9.22 -8.79
N TYR A 95 12.07 9.69 -7.72
CA TYR A 95 12.65 8.84 -6.67
C TYR A 95 11.60 7.94 -6.02
N GLY A 96 10.45 8.49 -5.67
CA GLY A 96 9.34 7.74 -5.08
C GLY A 96 8.87 6.61 -5.99
N ASN A 97 8.65 6.90 -7.27
CA ASN A 97 8.17 5.89 -8.22
C ASN A 97 9.23 4.84 -8.56
N LEU A 98 10.52 5.19 -8.52
CA LEU A 98 11.59 4.21 -8.68
C LEU A 98 11.61 3.20 -7.51
N ILE A 99 11.48 3.66 -6.27
CA ILE A 99 11.36 2.77 -5.10
C ILE A 99 10.12 1.86 -5.21
N ILE A 100 8.98 2.42 -5.64
CA ILE A 100 7.76 1.63 -5.87
C ILE A 100 7.99 0.56 -6.95
N SER A 101 8.73 0.87 -7.99
CA SER A 101 9.07 -0.10 -9.03
C SER A 101 9.90 -1.26 -8.49
N HIS A 102 10.88 -0.97 -7.64
CA HIS A 102 11.68 -2.00 -6.98
C HIS A 102 10.86 -2.87 -6.00
N ILE A 103 9.91 -2.28 -5.23
CA ILE A 103 9.00 -3.06 -4.38
C ILE A 103 8.17 -4.05 -5.18
N ASN A 104 7.57 -3.59 -6.29
CA ASN A 104 6.73 -4.43 -7.15
C ASN A 104 7.48 -5.60 -7.79
N ARG A 105 8.80 -5.51 -7.86
CA ARG A 105 9.69 -6.55 -8.38
C ARG A 105 10.38 -7.38 -7.30
N ASN A 106 10.11 -7.10 -6.02
CA ASN A 106 10.78 -7.72 -4.87
C ASN A 106 12.31 -7.48 -4.85
N GLU A 107 12.75 -6.37 -5.40
CA GLU A 107 14.17 -5.95 -5.47
C GLU A 107 14.56 -5.18 -4.20
N TYR A 108 14.45 -5.82 -3.04
CA TYR A 108 14.61 -5.18 -1.71
C TYR A 108 16.01 -4.61 -1.49
N ASP A 109 17.05 -5.22 -2.03
CA ASP A 109 18.44 -4.72 -1.93
C ASP A 109 18.59 -3.36 -2.63
N GLN A 110 17.90 -3.15 -3.76
CA GLN A 110 17.90 -1.87 -4.46
C GLN A 110 17.24 -0.78 -3.62
N ILE A 111 16.18 -1.13 -2.87
CA ILE A 111 15.49 -0.19 -1.98
C ILE A 111 16.41 0.20 -0.82
N ILE A 112 17.02 -0.79 -0.14
CA ILE A 112 17.93 -0.57 0.99
C ILE A 112 19.11 0.29 0.56
N GLN A 113 19.63 0.08 -0.66
CA GLN A 113 20.75 0.85 -1.18
C GLN A 113 20.37 2.30 -1.53
N LYS A 114 19.22 2.52 -2.14
CA LYS A 114 18.84 3.83 -2.74
C LYS A 114 18.04 4.73 -1.79
N ALA A 115 17.16 4.15 -0.98
CA ALA A 115 16.24 4.92 -0.14
C ALA A 115 16.93 5.91 0.80
N PRO A 116 18.07 5.61 1.47
CA PRO A 116 18.72 6.58 2.35
C PRO A 116 19.02 7.91 1.67
N ALA A 117 19.60 7.90 0.47
CA ALA A 117 19.91 9.12 -0.27
C ALA A 117 18.64 9.91 -0.67
N TYR A 118 17.56 9.20 -0.98
CA TYR A 118 16.26 9.83 -1.31
C TYR A 118 15.57 10.40 -0.07
N LEU A 119 15.70 9.75 1.08
CA LEU A 119 15.20 10.28 2.36
C LEU A 119 15.92 11.59 2.72
N ASP A 120 17.24 11.67 2.58
CA ASP A 120 18.01 12.89 2.79
C ASP A 120 17.57 14.01 1.83
N PHE A 121 17.32 13.68 0.57
CA PHE A 121 16.78 14.61 -0.42
C PHE A 121 15.41 15.15 0.03
N TYR A 122 14.48 14.29 0.47
CA TYR A 122 13.15 14.73 0.90
C TYR A 122 13.20 15.60 2.15
N ILE A 123 14.09 15.31 3.10
CA ILE A 123 14.33 16.14 4.29
C ILE A 123 14.81 17.52 3.87
N LYS A 124 15.85 17.58 3.02
CA LYS A 124 16.44 18.82 2.53
C LYS A 124 15.44 19.73 1.82
N HIS A 125 14.47 19.12 1.11
CA HIS A 125 13.48 19.85 0.32
C HIS A 125 12.10 19.88 0.95
N GLU A 126 11.98 19.50 2.23
CA GLU A 126 10.74 19.51 3.03
C GLU A 126 9.58 18.72 2.40
N GLN A 127 9.88 17.69 1.63
CA GLN A 127 8.89 16.85 0.95
C GLN A 127 8.40 15.72 1.88
N TRP A 128 7.82 16.08 3.03
CA TRP A 128 7.56 15.16 4.14
C TRP A 128 6.62 14.00 3.81
N ARG A 129 5.61 14.23 2.97
CA ARG A 129 4.72 13.15 2.55
C ARG A 129 5.46 12.05 1.80
N LEU A 130 6.36 12.42 0.88
CA LEU A 130 7.21 11.47 0.15
C LEU A 130 8.24 10.83 1.08
N TYR A 131 8.81 11.61 2.01
CA TYR A 131 9.70 11.08 3.04
C TYR A 131 9.05 9.91 3.79
N TYR A 132 7.88 10.11 4.39
CA TYR A 132 7.20 9.04 5.14
C TYR A 132 6.82 7.85 4.26
N GLN A 133 6.38 8.11 3.03
CA GLN A 133 6.02 7.06 2.09
C GLN A 133 7.23 6.17 1.74
N ILE A 134 8.36 6.77 1.43
CA ILE A 134 9.56 6.02 1.02
C ILE A 134 10.27 5.38 2.21
N HIS A 135 10.26 6.05 3.36
CA HIS A 135 10.77 5.47 4.59
C HIS A 135 10.00 4.18 4.98
N MET A 136 8.67 4.20 4.85
CA MET A 136 7.85 3.00 5.03
C MET A 136 8.24 1.87 4.05
N GLN A 137 8.61 2.18 2.79
CA GLN A 137 9.08 1.16 1.85
C GLN A 137 10.45 0.58 2.25
N LEU A 138 11.34 1.39 2.80
CA LEU A 138 12.62 0.92 3.35
C LEU A 138 12.40 -0.05 4.52
N ILE A 139 11.53 0.32 5.48
CA ILE A 139 11.13 -0.53 6.60
C ILE A 139 10.51 -1.85 6.09
N THR A 140 9.66 -1.76 5.08
CA THR A 140 9.06 -2.94 4.44
C THR A 140 10.13 -3.85 3.79
N ALA A 141 11.12 -3.27 3.13
CA ALA A 141 12.21 -4.03 2.53
C ALA A 141 13.03 -4.80 3.58
N TYR A 142 13.35 -4.17 4.71
CA TYR A 142 14.01 -4.84 5.84
C TYR A 142 13.14 -5.97 6.41
N ASN A 143 11.84 -5.74 6.63
CA ASN A 143 10.91 -6.77 7.11
C ASN A 143 10.85 -7.99 6.18
N LEU A 144 10.79 -7.76 4.86
CA LEU A 144 10.72 -8.83 3.86
C LEU A 144 12.04 -9.60 3.73
N LYS A 145 13.17 -8.98 4.10
CA LYS A 145 14.46 -9.66 4.24
C LYS A 145 14.65 -10.37 5.58
N GLY A 146 13.73 -10.17 6.54
CA GLY A 146 13.82 -10.73 7.89
C GLY A 146 14.75 -9.93 8.82
N ASP A 147 15.16 -8.74 8.42
CA ASP A 147 16.00 -7.84 9.23
C ASP A 147 15.09 -6.92 10.06
N TYR A 148 14.48 -7.51 11.08
CA TYR A 148 13.53 -6.80 11.94
C TYR A 148 14.18 -5.76 12.84
N THR A 149 15.48 -5.89 13.10
CA THR A 149 16.25 -4.92 13.89
C THR A 149 16.33 -3.59 13.15
N HIS A 150 16.85 -3.59 11.93
CA HIS A 150 16.90 -2.36 11.13
C HIS A 150 15.50 -1.83 10.80
N ALA A 151 14.52 -2.72 10.57
CA ALA A 151 13.14 -2.27 10.37
C ALA A 151 12.60 -1.47 11.58
N ALA A 152 12.87 -1.94 12.81
CA ALA A 152 12.43 -1.25 14.03
C ALA A 152 13.20 0.06 14.26
N GLU A 153 14.52 0.08 14.02
CA GLU A 153 15.34 1.29 14.12
C GLU A 153 14.87 2.39 13.16
N GLU A 154 14.60 2.03 11.90
CA GLU A 154 14.10 2.97 10.90
C GLU A 154 12.69 3.47 11.23
N ALA A 155 11.80 2.60 11.75
CA ALA A 155 10.48 3.01 12.18
C ALA A 155 10.53 3.97 13.37
N GLN A 156 11.42 3.73 14.34
CA GLN A 156 11.65 4.64 15.46
C GLN A 156 12.21 5.98 15.01
N LEU A 157 13.21 5.99 14.12
CA LEU A 157 13.77 7.21 13.53
C LEU A 157 12.70 8.04 12.82
N MET A 158 11.81 7.38 12.07
CA MET A 158 10.70 8.03 11.38
C MET A 158 9.71 8.65 12.38
N PHE A 159 9.39 7.94 13.46
CA PHE A 159 8.48 8.40 14.51
C PHE A 159 9.07 9.62 15.24
N ASP A 160 10.33 9.56 15.67
CA ASP A 160 10.97 10.64 16.41
C ASP A 160 11.02 11.93 15.58
N ARG A 161 11.37 11.81 14.31
CA ARG A 161 11.37 12.95 13.37
C ARG A 161 9.99 13.55 13.16
N ALA A 162 8.96 12.72 13.03
CA ALA A 162 7.58 13.19 12.94
C ALA A 162 7.11 13.88 14.25
N LYS A 163 7.53 13.35 15.40
CA LYS A 163 7.23 13.90 16.73
C LYS A 163 7.89 15.26 16.93
N GLU A 164 9.17 15.42 16.59
CA GLU A 164 9.88 16.71 16.63
C GLU A 164 9.16 17.79 15.81
N ARG A 165 8.60 17.40 14.68
CA ARG A 165 7.84 18.25 13.78
C ARG A 165 6.38 18.45 14.19
N LYS A 166 5.90 17.75 15.20
CA LYS A 166 4.49 17.69 15.61
C LYS A 166 3.57 17.25 14.47
N ASP A 167 4.07 16.39 13.60
CA ASP A 167 3.38 15.88 12.41
C ASP A 167 2.63 14.59 12.77
N LYS A 168 1.33 14.74 13.11
CA LYS A 168 0.47 13.60 13.46
C LYS A 168 0.36 12.56 12.34
N ALA A 169 0.35 13.00 11.08
CA ALA A 169 0.30 12.08 9.95
C ALA A 169 1.59 11.26 9.83
N GLY A 170 2.74 11.90 10.05
CA GLY A 170 4.04 11.22 10.10
C GLY A 170 4.12 10.24 11.26
N MET A 171 3.71 10.64 12.48
CA MET A 171 3.67 9.74 13.64
C MET A 171 2.77 8.53 13.39
N ALA A 172 1.58 8.74 12.84
CA ALA A 172 0.67 7.65 12.51
C ALA A 172 1.24 6.70 11.46
N THR A 173 1.94 7.22 10.44
CA THR A 173 2.59 6.40 9.41
C THR A 173 3.74 5.57 9.99
N ALA A 174 4.50 6.14 10.94
CA ALA A 174 5.55 5.40 11.64
C ALA A 174 4.99 4.29 12.53
N LEU A 175 3.93 4.56 13.30
CA LEU A 175 3.23 3.55 14.09
C LEU A 175 2.65 2.44 13.23
N TYR A 176 2.11 2.77 12.05
CA TYR A 176 1.66 1.77 11.09
C TYR A 176 2.82 0.87 10.64
N ALA A 177 3.98 1.43 10.29
CA ALA A 177 5.16 0.67 9.90
C ALA A 177 5.69 -0.21 11.05
N THR A 178 5.69 0.32 12.28
CA THR A 178 6.05 -0.43 13.50
C THR A 178 5.10 -1.61 13.73
N ALA A 179 3.80 -1.38 13.60
CA ALA A 179 2.79 -2.43 13.73
C ALA A 179 3.00 -3.56 12.71
N ILE A 180 3.31 -3.22 11.44
CA ILE A 180 3.65 -4.21 10.42
C ILE A 180 4.91 -5.00 10.81
N THR A 181 5.91 -4.36 11.41
CA THR A 181 7.11 -5.04 11.90
C THR A 181 6.79 -6.02 13.03
N TYR A 182 5.85 -5.71 13.90
CA TYR A 182 5.34 -6.65 14.92
C TYR A 182 4.50 -7.77 14.32
N ASN A 183 3.66 -7.47 13.32
CA ASN A 183 2.84 -8.45 12.61
C ASN A 183 3.68 -9.61 12.04
N VAL A 184 4.79 -9.29 11.35
CA VAL A 184 5.66 -10.31 10.75
C VAL A 184 6.42 -11.16 11.77
N GLN A 185 6.41 -10.75 13.04
CA GLN A 185 7.02 -11.45 14.18
C GLN A 185 5.98 -12.15 15.06
N ASP A 186 4.69 -12.16 14.65
CA ASP A 186 3.57 -12.74 15.42
C ASP A 186 3.38 -12.08 16.81
N ARG A 187 3.78 -10.81 16.96
CA ARG A 187 3.68 -10.02 18.20
C ARG A 187 2.37 -9.24 18.22
N TRP A 188 1.27 -9.98 18.33
CA TRP A 188 -0.09 -9.47 18.13
C TRP A 188 -0.50 -8.38 19.11
N LYS A 189 -0.04 -8.42 20.37
CA LYS A 189 -0.40 -7.42 21.36
C LYS A 189 0.25 -6.06 21.07
N GLU A 190 1.54 -6.08 20.76
CA GLU A 190 2.27 -4.86 20.40
C GLU A 190 1.78 -4.29 19.07
N GLU A 191 1.42 -5.15 18.11
CA GLU A 191 0.77 -4.75 16.86
C GLU A 191 -0.55 -4.03 17.14
N GLU A 192 -1.42 -4.61 17.97
CA GLU A 192 -2.70 -4.02 18.39
C GLU A 192 -2.50 -2.62 18.97
N ASP A 193 -1.59 -2.48 19.93
CA ASP A 193 -1.34 -1.21 20.62
C ASP A 193 -0.89 -0.13 19.63
N CYS A 194 0.01 -0.47 18.68
CA CYS A 194 0.46 0.44 17.63
C CYS A 194 -0.68 0.84 16.68
N PHE A 195 -1.54 -0.11 16.25
CA PHE A 195 -2.65 0.23 15.37
C PHE A 195 -3.72 1.08 16.07
N ARG A 196 -4.01 0.86 17.34
CA ARG A 196 -4.95 1.69 18.10
C ARG A 196 -4.46 3.14 18.19
N GLU A 197 -3.19 3.37 18.48
CA GLU A 197 -2.60 4.71 18.50
C GLU A 197 -2.56 5.33 17.10
N CYS A 198 -2.14 4.57 16.08
CA CYS A 198 -2.16 4.99 14.69
C CYS A 198 -3.55 5.47 14.25
N ILE A 199 -4.59 4.68 14.51
CA ILE A 199 -5.99 5.02 14.20
C ILE A 199 -6.40 6.30 14.90
N SER A 200 -6.06 6.46 16.19
CA SER A 200 -6.39 7.68 16.95
C SER A 200 -5.81 8.92 16.31
N LEU A 201 -4.53 8.89 15.88
CA LEU A 201 -3.88 10.00 15.20
C LEU A 201 -4.48 10.26 13.81
N LEU A 202 -4.83 9.20 13.05
CA LEU A 202 -5.38 9.32 11.71
C LEU A 202 -6.79 9.91 11.68
N TRP A 203 -7.56 9.79 12.75
CA TRP A 203 -8.84 10.49 12.85
C TRP A 203 -8.69 12.02 12.91
N GLU A 204 -7.55 12.51 13.35
CA GLU A 204 -7.27 13.94 13.52
C GLU A 204 -6.66 14.60 12.27
N VAL A 205 -6.29 13.81 11.25
CA VAL A 205 -5.65 14.30 10.02
C VAL A 205 -6.47 13.93 8.78
N SER A 206 -6.27 14.65 7.69
CA SER A 206 -6.92 14.39 6.40
C SER A 206 -5.93 13.89 5.34
N GLY A 207 -6.44 13.20 4.32
CA GLY A 207 -5.62 12.72 3.20
C GLY A 207 -4.86 11.43 3.46
N TYR A 208 -5.15 10.75 4.58
CA TYR A 208 -4.60 9.44 4.97
C TYR A 208 -5.70 8.40 5.20
N ASP A 209 -6.86 8.59 4.57
CA ASP A 209 -8.05 7.77 4.77
C ASP A 209 -7.84 6.32 4.33
N ASN A 210 -7.01 6.10 3.31
CA ASN A 210 -6.60 4.75 2.90
C ASN A 210 -5.78 4.05 3.99
N ILE A 211 -4.85 4.73 4.65
CA ILE A 211 -4.05 4.16 5.75
C ILE A 211 -4.96 3.90 6.96
N LEU A 212 -5.91 4.79 7.25
CA LEU A 212 -6.88 4.60 8.32
C LEU A 212 -7.71 3.32 8.13
N THR A 213 -8.24 3.10 6.93
CA THR A 213 -9.04 1.88 6.65
C THR A 213 -8.20 0.62 6.68
N GLN A 214 -6.93 0.67 6.21
CA GLN A 214 -5.99 -0.44 6.32
C GLN A 214 -5.60 -0.74 7.78
N ALA A 215 -5.36 0.29 8.61
CA ALA A 215 -5.06 0.11 10.02
C ALA A 215 -6.20 -0.60 10.76
N TYR A 216 -7.47 -0.28 10.45
CA TYR A 216 -8.61 -1.05 10.97
C TYR A 216 -8.62 -2.51 10.52
N ALA A 217 -8.28 -2.78 9.26
CA ALA A 217 -8.23 -4.14 8.73
C ALA A 217 -7.17 -4.98 9.46
N PHE A 218 -5.97 -4.43 9.67
CA PHE A 218 -4.91 -5.10 10.40
C PHE A 218 -5.24 -5.25 11.89
N LEU A 219 -5.83 -4.23 12.51
CA LEU A 219 -6.29 -4.32 13.90
C LEU A 219 -7.31 -5.47 14.07
N CYS A 220 -8.26 -5.62 13.15
CA CYS A 220 -9.18 -6.76 13.18
C CYS A 220 -8.45 -8.10 13.04
N SER A 221 -7.41 -8.18 12.21
CA SER A 221 -6.58 -9.37 12.05
C SER A 221 -5.81 -9.73 13.32
N SER A 222 -5.20 -8.71 13.96
CA SER A 222 -4.47 -8.84 15.22
C SER A 222 -5.39 -9.30 16.37
N LEU A 223 -6.57 -8.69 16.51
CA LEU A 223 -7.57 -9.09 17.49
C LEU A 223 -8.08 -10.52 17.25
N ARG A 224 -8.26 -10.91 15.97
CA ARG A 224 -8.64 -12.27 15.61
C ARG A 224 -7.57 -13.28 16.00
N ALA A 225 -6.29 -12.98 15.77
CA ALA A 225 -5.17 -13.84 16.19
C ALA A 225 -5.13 -14.06 17.71
N GLN A 226 -5.63 -13.09 18.48
CA GLN A 226 -5.77 -13.13 19.93
C GLN A 226 -7.13 -13.67 20.40
N ALA A 227 -8.00 -14.14 19.48
CA ALA A 227 -9.37 -14.60 19.75
C ALA A 227 -10.27 -13.54 20.42
N GLN A 228 -9.99 -12.26 20.24
CA GLN A 228 -10.75 -11.13 20.78
C GLN A 228 -11.93 -10.74 19.86
N TYR A 229 -12.81 -11.69 19.57
CA TYR A 229 -13.87 -11.52 18.56
C TYR A 229 -14.87 -10.42 18.90
N ASP A 230 -15.23 -10.26 20.18
CA ASP A 230 -16.14 -9.20 20.63
C ASP A 230 -15.57 -7.81 20.39
N GLU A 231 -14.25 -7.64 20.53
CA GLU A 231 -13.58 -6.36 20.23
C GLU A 231 -13.65 -6.03 18.75
N ILE A 232 -13.51 -7.03 17.86
CA ILE A 232 -13.70 -6.83 16.41
C ILE A 232 -15.11 -6.29 16.13
N LEU A 233 -16.14 -6.91 16.72
CA LEU A 233 -17.53 -6.49 16.50
C LEU A 233 -17.79 -5.08 17.02
N LYS A 234 -17.17 -4.67 18.13
CA LYS A 234 -17.23 -3.29 18.67
C LYS A 234 -16.59 -2.26 17.74
N LEU A 235 -15.57 -2.62 16.96
CA LEU A 235 -14.90 -1.73 16.03
C LEU A 235 -15.71 -1.46 14.75
N VAL A 236 -16.66 -2.31 14.39
CA VAL A 236 -17.39 -2.24 13.10
C VAL A 236 -18.02 -0.87 12.83
N PRO A 237 -18.72 -0.21 13.79
CA PRO A 237 -19.32 1.10 13.54
C PRO A 237 -18.28 2.15 13.14
N GLU A 238 -17.15 2.20 13.85
CA GLU A 238 -16.09 3.18 13.58
C GLU A 238 -15.34 2.84 12.28
N TYR A 239 -15.10 1.56 11.99
CA TYR A 239 -14.49 1.14 10.75
C TYR A 239 -15.37 1.54 9.53
N ARG A 240 -16.70 1.36 9.62
CA ARG A 240 -17.64 1.83 8.58
C ARG A 240 -17.58 3.35 8.40
N LYS A 241 -17.46 4.13 9.48
CA LYS A 241 -17.27 5.59 9.38
C LYS A 241 -15.95 5.94 8.68
N ALA A 242 -14.87 5.20 8.95
CA ALA A 242 -13.59 5.39 8.28
C ALA A 242 -13.70 5.13 6.77
N ILE A 243 -14.40 4.06 6.36
CA ILE A 243 -14.65 3.76 4.95
C ILE A 243 -15.47 4.89 4.30
N ALA A 244 -16.57 5.32 4.92
CA ALA A 244 -17.40 6.41 4.42
C ALA A 244 -16.63 7.74 4.29
N ARG A 245 -15.71 8.02 5.23
CA ARG A 245 -14.79 9.17 5.15
C ARG A 245 -13.87 9.05 3.95
N PHE A 246 -13.32 7.86 3.69
CA PHE A 246 -12.46 7.58 2.54
C PHE A 246 -13.23 7.75 1.22
N GLU A 247 -14.43 7.22 1.09
CA GLU A 247 -15.30 7.38 -0.09
C GLU A 247 -15.60 8.85 -0.37
N LYS A 248 -15.95 9.60 0.67
CA LYS A 248 -16.19 11.05 0.56
C LYS A 248 -14.94 11.80 0.09
N ALA A 249 -13.78 11.49 0.63
CA ALA A 249 -12.52 12.12 0.26
C ALA A 249 -12.09 11.77 -1.16
N ALA A 250 -12.32 10.53 -1.58
CA ALA A 250 -11.97 10.03 -2.92
C ALA A 250 -13.01 10.42 -4.00
N GLY A 251 -14.22 10.82 -3.62
CA GLY A 251 -15.33 11.10 -4.53
C GLY A 251 -15.85 9.87 -5.29
N ARG A 252 -15.57 8.66 -4.78
CA ARG A 252 -15.96 7.37 -5.38
C ARG A 252 -16.01 6.27 -4.33
N GLU A 253 -16.75 5.22 -4.62
CA GLU A 253 -16.79 4.00 -3.81
C GLU A 253 -15.38 3.40 -3.61
N GLN A 254 -15.20 2.74 -2.46
CA GLN A 254 -13.96 2.06 -2.09
C GLN A 254 -14.22 0.55 -1.83
N PRO A 255 -14.45 -0.25 -2.90
CA PRO A 255 -14.83 -1.66 -2.75
C PRO A 255 -13.79 -2.48 -1.98
N GLU A 256 -12.50 -2.14 -2.12
CA GLU A 256 -11.43 -2.84 -1.37
C GLU A 256 -11.54 -2.63 0.14
N ALA A 257 -11.86 -1.41 0.59
CA ALA A 257 -12.02 -1.13 2.01
C ALA A 257 -13.24 -1.87 2.59
N TRP A 258 -14.36 -1.92 1.85
CA TRP A 258 -15.51 -2.75 2.21
C TRP A 258 -15.18 -4.24 2.20
N GLY A 259 -14.43 -4.70 1.20
CA GLY A 259 -13.97 -6.10 1.10
C GLY A 259 -13.17 -6.52 2.33
N ASN A 260 -12.23 -5.68 2.78
CA ASN A 260 -11.42 -5.95 3.97
C ASN A 260 -12.30 -6.05 5.23
N LEU A 261 -13.28 -5.16 5.42
CA LEU A 261 -14.23 -5.26 6.52
C LEU A 261 -15.07 -6.55 6.45
N TYR A 262 -15.56 -6.93 5.27
CA TYR A 262 -16.37 -8.14 5.12
C TYR A 262 -15.56 -9.41 5.33
N VAL A 263 -14.28 -9.45 4.91
CA VAL A 263 -13.34 -10.54 5.22
C VAL A 263 -13.14 -10.67 6.73
N ALA A 264 -12.90 -9.56 7.43
CA ALA A 264 -12.74 -9.57 8.88
C ALA A 264 -13.99 -10.14 9.58
N LEU A 265 -15.19 -9.70 9.18
CA LEU A 265 -16.45 -10.17 9.76
C LEU A 265 -16.76 -11.64 9.40
N MET A 266 -16.57 -12.04 8.15
CA MET A 266 -16.73 -13.42 7.71
C MET A 266 -15.85 -14.35 8.54
N ASN A 267 -14.56 -14.02 8.68
CA ASN A 267 -13.63 -14.83 9.45
C ASN A 267 -13.98 -14.86 10.94
N THR A 268 -14.40 -13.74 11.52
CA THR A 268 -14.85 -13.67 12.93
C THR A 268 -16.04 -14.60 13.16
N TYR A 269 -17.03 -14.59 12.27
CA TYR A 269 -18.20 -15.46 12.40
C TYR A 269 -17.89 -16.94 12.10
N ILE A 270 -16.91 -17.25 11.24
CA ILE A 270 -16.42 -18.63 11.07
C ILE A 270 -15.78 -19.13 12.38
N ASP A 271 -14.91 -18.32 12.98
CA ASP A 271 -14.17 -18.72 14.19
C ASP A 271 -15.10 -18.85 15.40
N THR A 272 -16.17 -18.06 15.48
CA THR A 272 -17.24 -18.15 16.49
C THR A 272 -18.34 -19.16 16.13
N LYS A 273 -18.24 -19.86 14.99
CA LYS A 273 -19.18 -20.86 14.48
C LYS A 273 -20.59 -20.34 14.15
N ASP A 274 -20.73 -19.03 13.92
CA ASP A 274 -21.96 -18.42 13.40
C ASP A 274 -21.92 -18.46 11.86
N TYR A 275 -22.11 -19.64 11.30
CA TYR A 275 -21.95 -19.87 9.85
C TYR A 275 -23.02 -19.17 9.00
N ASP A 276 -24.17 -18.84 9.56
CA ASP A 276 -25.21 -18.11 8.84
C ASP A 276 -24.76 -16.66 8.58
N LYS A 277 -24.28 -15.97 9.62
CA LYS A 277 -23.69 -14.63 9.43
C LYS A 277 -22.44 -14.64 8.59
N ALA A 278 -21.58 -15.66 8.74
CA ALA A 278 -20.42 -15.83 7.86
C ALA A 278 -20.85 -15.92 6.39
N GLY A 279 -21.92 -16.66 6.09
CA GLY A 279 -22.50 -16.78 4.74
C GLY A 279 -23.03 -15.45 4.18
N GLU A 280 -23.64 -14.61 5.02
CA GLU A 280 -24.10 -13.28 4.61
C GLU A 280 -22.93 -12.39 4.14
N TYR A 281 -21.81 -12.40 4.87
CA TYR A 281 -20.62 -11.60 4.49
C TYR A 281 -19.89 -12.20 3.30
N LEU A 282 -19.86 -13.53 3.17
CA LEU A 282 -19.32 -14.17 1.97
C LEU A 282 -20.11 -13.76 0.71
N ALA A 283 -21.46 -13.72 0.79
CA ALA A 283 -22.29 -13.27 -0.33
C ALA A 283 -22.03 -11.79 -0.71
N LYS A 284 -21.75 -10.92 0.26
CA LYS A 284 -21.35 -9.53 -0.01
C LYS A 284 -19.98 -9.45 -0.70
N LEU A 285 -19.06 -10.36 -0.39
CA LEU A 285 -17.74 -10.44 -1.03
C LEU A 285 -17.84 -10.90 -2.49
N ASP A 286 -18.78 -11.78 -2.83
CA ASP A 286 -19.00 -12.22 -4.21
C ASP A 286 -19.43 -11.06 -5.15
N GLY A 287 -20.03 -9.99 -4.59
CA GLY A 287 -20.39 -8.77 -5.32
C GLY A 287 -19.26 -7.74 -5.45
N ILE A 288 -18.12 -7.96 -4.79
CA ILE A 288 -16.99 -7.04 -4.79
C ILE A 288 -15.85 -7.64 -5.61
N VAL A 289 -15.48 -6.97 -6.71
CA VAL A 289 -14.25 -7.30 -7.45
C VAL A 289 -13.08 -6.79 -6.61
N ASN A 290 -12.52 -7.68 -5.77
CA ASN A 290 -11.38 -7.37 -4.91
C ASN A 290 -10.22 -8.32 -5.23
N ASN A 291 -9.17 -7.77 -5.84
CA ASN A 291 -7.96 -8.52 -6.18
C ASN A 291 -7.12 -8.89 -4.95
N ASN A 292 -7.39 -8.29 -3.80
CA ASN A 292 -6.64 -8.49 -2.56
C ASN A 292 -7.20 -9.64 -1.71
N ILE A 293 -8.41 -10.13 -2.01
CA ILE A 293 -8.98 -11.27 -1.29
C ILE A 293 -8.41 -12.56 -1.86
N SER A 294 -7.74 -13.32 -1.03
CA SER A 294 -7.20 -14.63 -1.42
C SER A 294 -8.31 -15.57 -1.88
N LYS A 295 -8.21 -16.06 -3.12
CA LYS A 295 -9.12 -17.11 -3.65
C LYS A 295 -9.15 -18.34 -2.73
N TYR A 296 -8.02 -18.66 -2.09
CA TYR A 296 -7.92 -19.74 -1.12
C TYR A 296 -8.77 -19.48 0.12
N GLU A 297 -8.74 -18.25 0.65
CA GLU A 297 -9.52 -17.87 1.83
C GLU A 297 -11.03 -17.94 1.57
N LEU A 298 -11.47 -17.45 0.43
CA LEU A 298 -12.87 -17.56 0.02
C LEU A 298 -13.29 -19.02 -0.20
N ALA A 299 -12.45 -19.85 -0.82
CA ALA A 299 -12.71 -21.28 -1.00
C ALA A 299 -12.80 -22.02 0.33
N ARG A 300 -11.89 -21.72 1.27
CA ARG A 300 -11.92 -22.26 2.63
C ARG A 300 -13.20 -21.87 3.36
N ALA A 301 -13.60 -20.60 3.28
CA ALA A 301 -14.82 -20.10 3.91
C ALA A 301 -16.05 -20.80 3.36
N ARG A 302 -16.17 -20.94 2.02
CA ARG A 302 -17.25 -21.69 1.37
C ARG A 302 -17.33 -23.14 1.83
N ALA A 303 -16.18 -23.82 1.91
CA ALA A 303 -16.12 -25.21 2.36
C ALA A 303 -16.61 -25.36 3.81
N LEU A 304 -16.16 -24.50 4.73
CA LEU A 304 -16.56 -24.54 6.13
C LEU A 304 -18.06 -24.24 6.32
N ILE A 305 -18.59 -23.25 5.63
CA ILE A 305 -20.01 -22.89 5.69
C ILE A 305 -20.87 -24.02 5.09
N PHE A 306 -20.44 -24.64 3.98
CA PHE A 306 -21.13 -25.77 3.40
C PHE A 306 -21.16 -26.98 4.34
N GLN A 307 -20.02 -27.35 4.93
CA GLN A 307 -19.94 -28.46 5.88
C GLN A 307 -20.81 -28.28 7.12
N SER A 308 -21.04 -27.04 7.55
CA SER A 308 -21.89 -26.77 8.72
C SER A 308 -23.39 -26.95 8.46
N ARG A 309 -23.80 -27.01 7.20
CA ARG A 309 -25.21 -27.16 6.78
C ARG A 309 -25.62 -28.62 6.47
N GLY A 310 -24.71 -29.56 6.71
CA GLY A 310 -24.99 -30.97 6.56
C GLY A 310 -24.42 -31.64 5.38
#